data_6d6c3bcf9d23249847c65fac9db691e3
#
_entry.id   6d6c3bcf9d23249847c65fac9db691e3
#
_cell.length_a   1.000
_cell.length_b   1.000
_cell.length_c   1.000
_cell.angle_alpha   90.00
_cell.angle_beta   90.00
_cell.angle_gamma   90.00
#
_symmetry.space_group_name_H-M   'P 1'
#
loop_
_entity.id
_entity.type
_entity.pdbx_description
1 polymer ?
#
loop_
_entity_poly.entity_id
_entity_poly.type
_entity_poly.pdbx_seq_one_letter_code
_entity_poly.pdbx_strand_id
1 'polypeptide(L)'
;MNVKTRLYQIARPIKTDKTKYEYIASHYNLPNYRVISSGEMNIRGKDLDLPFYVREFARQHGEVVMMCNIINTEVSGIIFRALDEKVFTNYGLGKGNLYGIGQLDENFRYGDLIVLVEGAIDRDVCSLFITKNCLSVLTSTVTKNQLQVLQNLTNKVLLLLDNDEAGHNGETNTYRKLKQAGITCYTINKSDIIKDLGDLLELKRKNDVRANLIIQNYRAQVQIHGGKLVW
;
A
#
# COMPACT_ATOMS: atom_id res chain seq x y z
N MET A 1 -2.99 17.34 -17.53
CA MET A 1 -3.24 16.00 -16.92
C MET A 1 -2.08 15.08 -17.29
N ASN A 2 -1.42 14.48 -16.32
CA ASN A 2 -0.25 13.63 -16.57
C ASN A 2 -0.63 12.26 -17.17
N VAL A 3 0.36 11.57 -17.76
CA VAL A 3 0.17 10.28 -18.45
C VAL A 3 -0.44 9.21 -17.55
N LYS A 4 -0.01 9.15 -16.28
CA LYS A 4 -0.51 8.17 -15.30
C LYS A 4 -1.99 8.38 -14.98
N THR A 5 -2.42 9.63 -14.82
CA THR A 5 -3.83 9.98 -14.61
C THR A 5 -4.68 9.62 -15.84
N ARG A 6 -4.18 9.85 -17.05
CA ARG A 6 -4.86 9.42 -18.30
C ARG A 6 -4.99 7.90 -18.37
N LEU A 7 -3.93 7.16 -18.04
CA LEU A 7 -3.97 5.70 -18.01
C LEU A 7 -5.00 5.19 -16.99
N TYR A 8 -5.05 5.77 -15.79
CA TYR A 8 -6.04 5.45 -14.77
C TYR A 8 -7.48 5.65 -15.26
N GLN A 9 -7.74 6.71 -16.02
CA GLN A 9 -9.09 7.00 -16.54
C GLN A 9 -9.57 6.03 -17.61
N ILE A 10 -8.66 5.49 -18.42
CA ILE A 10 -9.02 4.50 -19.45
C ILE A 10 -9.07 3.07 -18.93
N ALA A 11 -8.42 2.78 -17.82
CA ALA A 11 -8.48 1.47 -17.17
C ALA A 11 -9.85 1.23 -16.51
N ARG A 12 -10.29 -0.03 -16.51
CA ARG A 12 -11.62 -0.40 -16.03
C ARG A 12 -11.68 -0.54 -14.51
N PRO A 13 -12.79 -0.20 -13.86
CA PRO A 13 -13.05 -0.61 -12.49
C PRO A 13 -13.04 -2.13 -12.36
N ILE A 14 -12.52 -2.64 -11.24
CA ILE A 14 -12.55 -4.06 -10.93
C ILE A 14 -13.96 -4.45 -10.47
N LYS A 15 -14.51 -5.49 -11.08
CA LYS A 15 -15.89 -5.98 -10.80
C LYS A 15 -15.94 -7.44 -10.34
N THR A 16 -14.79 -8.11 -10.32
CA THR A 16 -14.66 -9.53 -9.92
C THR A 16 -13.93 -9.61 -8.58
N ASP A 17 -13.96 -10.76 -7.94
CA ASP A 17 -13.39 -11.02 -6.61
C ASP A 17 -12.56 -12.31 -6.55
N LYS A 18 -12.09 -12.78 -7.71
CA LYS A 18 -11.35 -14.04 -7.84
C LYS A 18 -10.03 -14.02 -7.10
N THR A 19 -9.34 -12.90 -7.11
CA THR A 19 -8.08 -12.70 -6.40
C THR A 19 -8.25 -11.76 -5.21
N LYS A 20 -7.30 -11.74 -4.27
CA LYS A 20 -7.33 -10.79 -3.14
C LYS A 20 -7.33 -9.32 -3.59
N TYR A 21 -6.70 -9.02 -4.72
CA TYR A 21 -6.66 -7.65 -5.28
C TYR A 21 -8.01 -7.24 -5.87
N GLU A 22 -8.67 -8.15 -6.55
CA GLU A 22 -10.02 -7.94 -7.07
C GLU A 22 -11.02 -7.84 -5.92
N TYR A 23 -10.92 -8.75 -4.94
CA TYR A 23 -11.78 -8.75 -3.76
C TYR A 23 -11.70 -7.42 -2.99
N ILE A 24 -10.51 -6.92 -2.67
CA ILE A 24 -10.37 -5.65 -1.94
C ILE A 24 -10.95 -4.47 -2.74
N ALA A 25 -10.73 -4.45 -4.05
CA ALA A 25 -11.19 -3.36 -4.90
C ALA A 25 -12.72 -3.37 -5.09
N SER A 26 -13.32 -4.54 -5.36
CA SER A 26 -14.77 -4.66 -5.61
C SER A 26 -15.58 -4.59 -4.32
N HIS A 27 -15.13 -5.25 -3.26
CA HIS A 27 -15.87 -5.35 -2.01
C HIS A 27 -15.83 -4.06 -1.17
N TYR A 28 -14.70 -3.36 -1.21
CA TYR A 28 -14.51 -2.11 -0.44
C TYR A 28 -14.51 -0.86 -1.31
N ASN A 29 -14.84 -0.99 -2.61
CA ASN A 29 -14.98 0.11 -3.56
C ASN A 29 -13.77 1.08 -3.56
N LEU A 30 -12.56 0.53 -3.60
CA LEU A 30 -11.34 1.32 -3.58
C LEU A 30 -11.13 2.03 -4.93
N PRO A 31 -11.18 3.36 -4.98
CA PRO A 31 -11.09 4.10 -6.22
C PRO A 31 -9.70 4.05 -6.86
N ASN A 32 -8.66 3.76 -6.08
CA ASN A 32 -7.28 3.66 -6.54
C ASN A 32 -6.94 2.35 -7.26
N TYR A 33 -7.87 1.38 -7.29
CA TYR A 33 -7.70 0.12 -8.01
C TYR A 33 -8.40 0.15 -9.37
N ARG A 34 -7.70 -0.30 -10.40
CA ARG A 34 -8.19 -0.46 -11.76
C ARG A 34 -7.60 -1.73 -12.37
N VAL A 35 -8.19 -2.19 -13.46
CA VAL A 35 -7.67 -3.30 -14.25
C VAL A 35 -7.51 -2.87 -15.70
N ILE A 36 -6.44 -3.34 -16.33
CA ILE A 36 -6.18 -3.11 -17.75
C ILE A 36 -5.66 -4.39 -18.40
N SER A 37 -6.21 -4.72 -19.57
CA SER A 37 -5.76 -5.88 -20.35
C SER A 37 -4.49 -5.56 -21.15
N SER A 38 -3.77 -6.60 -21.58
CA SER A 38 -2.61 -6.47 -22.45
C SER A 38 -2.94 -5.78 -23.78
N GLY A 39 -4.11 -6.07 -24.36
CA GLY A 39 -4.57 -5.43 -25.59
C GLY A 39 -4.78 -3.92 -25.43
N GLU A 40 -5.49 -3.51 -24.39
CA GLU A 40 -5.68 -2.10 -24.06
C GLU A 40 -4.36 -1.39 -23.75
N MET A 41 -3.47 -2.05 -22.97
CA MET A 41 -2.15 -1.51 -22.65
C MET A 41 -1.28 -1.33 -23.89
N ASN A 42 -1.31 -2.26 -24.85
CA ASN A 42 -0.55 -2.12 -26.09
C ASN A 42 -1.04 -0.98 -26.97
N ILE A 43 -2.34 -0.82 -27.15
CA ILE A 43 -2.93 0.23 -27.98
C ILE A 43 -2.74 1.58 -27.29
N ARG A 44 -3.31 1.74 -26.09
CA ARG A 44 -3.32 3.02 -25.38
C ARG A 44 -1.94 3.40 -24.81
N GLY A 45 -1.12 2.40 -24.47
CA GLY A 45 0.22 2.62 -23.97
C GLY A 45 1.17 3.24 -24.99
N LYS A 46 1.00 2.95 -26.29
CA LYS A 46 1.71 3.63 -27.37
C LYS A 46 1.24 5.08 -27.51
N ASP A 47 -0.06 5.32 -27.54
CA ASP A 47 -0.66 6.64 -27.62
C ASP A 47 -0.25 7.55 -26.45
N LEU A 48 -0.01 6.97 -25.27
CA LEU A 48 0.39 7.66 -24.06
C LEU A 48 1.92 7.71 -23.84
N ASP A 49 2.70 7.18 -24.79
CA ASP A 49 4.16 7.06 -24.69
C ASP A 49 4.61 6.38 -23.38
N LEU A 50 3.95 5.29 -22.99
CA LEU A 50 4.32 4.51 -21.81
C LEU A 50 5.67 3.81 -22.03
N PRO A 51 6.51 3.70 -20.99
CA PRO A 51 7.75 2.95 -21.06
C PRO A 51 7.56 1.52 -21.56
N PHE A 52 8.49 1.03 -22.35
CA PHE A 52 8.42 -0.32 -22.93
C PHE A 52 8.21 -1.40 -21.86
N TYR A 53 8.94 -1.32 -20.73
CA TYR A 53 8.84 -2.33 -19.67
C TYR A 53 7.45 -2.42 -19.04
N VAL A 54 6.68 -1.32 -18.98
CA VAL A 54 5.30 -1.31 -18.46
C VAL A 54 4.37 -2.05 -19.43
N ARG A 55 4.50 -1.77 -20.72
CA ARG A 55 3.71 -2.43 -21.77
C ARG A 55 4.06 -3.91 -21.87
N GLU A 56 5.35 -4.23 -21.77
CA GLU A 56 5.84 -5.60 -21.81
C GLU A 56 5.34 -6.42 -20.61
N PHE A 57 5.31 -5.84 -19.40
CA PHE A 57 4.76 -6.48 -18.22
C PHE A 57 3.29 -6.91 -18.45
N ALA A 58 2.43 -6.01 -18.95
CA ALA A 58 1.05 -6.35 -19.25
C ALA A 58 0.94 -7.40 -20.39
N ARG A 59 1.84 -7.33 -21.39
CA ARG A 59 1.87 -8.34 -22.48
C ARG A 59 2.18 -9.73 -21.95
N GLN A 60 3.10 -9.86 -21.00
CA GLN A 60 3.50 -11.15 -20.40
C GLN A 60 2.42 -11.75 -19.50
N HIS A 61 1.69 -10.91 -18.77
CA HIS A 61 0.74 -11.35 -17.74
C HIS A 61 -0.73 -11.20 -18.14
N GLY A 62 -1.03 -10.75 -19.35
CA GLY A 62 -2.39 -10.66 -19.89
C GLY A 62 -3.19 -9.50 -19.28
N GLU A 63 -3.90 -9.73 -18.21
CA GLU A 63 -4.63 -8.69 -17.45
C GLU A 63 -3.90 -8.38 -16.15
N VAL A 64 -3.75 -7.09 -15.84
CA VAL A 64 -3.01 -6.64 -14.65
C VAL A 64 -3.85 -5.67 -13.82
N VAL A 65 -3.72 -5.78 -12.50
CA VAL A 65 -4.28 -4.81 -11.55
C VAL A 65 -3.34 -3.61 -11.45
N MET A 66 -3.92 -2.44 -11.53
CA MET A 66 -3.26 -1.15 -11.30
C MET A 66 -3.63 -0.65 -9.90
N MET A 67 -2.63 -0.50 -9.04
CA MET A 67 -2.75 0.12 -7.71
C MET A 67 -2.17 1.53 -7.82
N CYS A 68 -3.03 2.54 -7.79
CA CYS A 68 -2.64 3.91 -8.08
C CYS A 68 -2.36 4.72 -6.81
N ASN A 69 -1.22 5.38 -6.76
CA ASN A 69 -0.93 6.37 -5.74
C ASN A 69 -1.48 7.72 -6.19
N ILE A 70 -2.54 8.19 -5.54
CA ILE A 70 -3.25 9.42 -5.91
C ILE A 70 -2.86 10.52 -4.92
N ILE A 71 -2.44 11.68 -5.46
CA ILE A 71 -2.12 12.89 -4.67
C ILE A 71 -2.82 14.06 -5.35
N ASN A 72 -3.63 14.79 -4.60
CA ASN A 72 -4.38 15.97 -5.10
C ASN A 72 -5.14 15.67 -6.40
N THR A 73 -5.88 14.56 -6.44
CA THR A 73 -6.66 14.08 -7.61
C THR A 73 -5.83 13.60 -8.80
N GLU A 74 -4.52 13.68 -8.75
CA GLU A 74 -3.63 13.17 -9.80
C GLU A 74 -2.96 11.86 -9.39
N VAL A 75 -2.75 10.98 -10.38
CA VAL A 75 -1.98 9.76 -10.18
C VAL A 75 -0.49 10.09 -10.25
N SER A 76 0.18 10.01 -9.11
CA SER A 76 1.64 10.24 -8.98
C SER A 76 2.46 9.01 -9.35
N GLY A 77 1.89 7.81 -9.16
CA GLY A 77 2.53 6.55 -9.50
C GLY A 77 1.55 5.39 -9.56
N ILE A 78 1.95 4.31 -10.23
CA ILE A 78 1.13 3.12 -10.42
C ILE A 78 1.99 1.88 -10.14
N ILE A 79 1.46 0.94 -9.38
CA ILE A 79 1.98 -0.42 -9.27
C ILE A 79 1.10 -1.30 -10.14
N PHE A 80 1.70 -2.01 -11.09
CA PHE A 80 1.05 -3.04 -11.90
C PHE A 80 1.34 -4.39 -11.28
N ARG A 81 0.28 -5.13 -10.98
CA ARG A 81 0.35 -6.45 -10.37
C ARG A 81 -0.27 -7.50 -11.27
N ALA A 82 0.44 -8.59 -11.52
CA ALA A 82 -0.14 -9.76 -12.17
C ALA A 82 -1.21 -10.39 -11.26
N LEU A 83 -2.28 -10.92 -11.86
CA LEU A 83 -3.37 -11.55 -11.12
C LEU A 83 -2.97 -12.92 -10.55
N ASP A 84 -2.26 -13.70 -11.35
CA ASP A 84 -1.99 -15.13 -11.08
C ASP A 84 -0.61 -15.36 -10.45
N GLU A 85 0.25 -14.35 -10.41
CA GLU A 85 1.63 -14.47 -9.93
C GLU A 85 1.99 -13.38 -8.92
N LYS A 86 2.95 -13.67 -8.03
CA LYS A 86 3.47 -12.68 -7.06
C LYS A 86 4.50 -11.74 -7.70
N VAL A 87 4.26 -11.31 -8.94
CA VAL A 87 5.13 -10.37 -9.66
C VAL A 87 4.47 -9.02 -9.86
N PHE A 88 5.27 -7.99 -9.90
CA PHE A 88 4.80 -6.63 -10.10
C PHE A 88 5.86 -5.77 -10.79
N THR A 89 5.42 -4.69 -11.40
CA THR A 89 6.28 -3.57 -11.82
C THR A 89 5.66 -2.25 -11.40
N ASN A 90 6.43 -1.18 -11.41
CA ASN A 90 5.91 0.14 -11.06
C ASN A 90 6.25 1.20 -12.12
N TYR A 91 5.42 2.24 -12.16
CA TYR A 91 5.62 3.40 -13.01
C TYR A 91 5.45 4.69 -12.21
N GLY A 92 6.54 5.42 -12.03
CA GLY A 92 6.57 6.69 -11.33
C GLY A 92 6.65 6.60 -9.79
N LEU A 93 6.71 5.38 -9.22
CA LEU A 93 7.02 5.17 -7.80
C LEU A 93 8.48 4.73 -7.68
N GLY A 94 9.38 5.66 -7.46
CA GLY A 94 10.77 5.34 -7.14
C GLY A 94 10.94 4.87 -5.70
N LYS A 95 12.12 4.29 -5.39
CA LYS A 95 12.48 3.83 -4.02
C LYS A 95 12.43 4.93 -2.94
N GLY A 96 12.31 6.20 -3.32
CA GLY A 96 12.19 7.34 -2.40
C GLY A 96 10.75 7.74 -2.08
N ASN A 97 9.76 7.15 -2.74
CA ASN A 97 8.36 7.48 -2.54
C ASN A 97 7.73 6.63 -1.43
N LEU A 98 6.78 7.23 -0.72
CA LEU A 98 5.84 6.51 0.14
C LEU A 98 4.53 6.33 -0.61
N TYR A 99 3.95 5.13 -0.57
CA TYR A 99 2.64 4.87 -1.14
C TYR A 99 1.55 5.21 -0.11
N GLY A 100 0.55 5.94 -0.55
CA GLY A 100 -0.63 6.28 0.26
C GLY A 100 -0.64 7.69 0.86
N ILE A 101 0.33 8.56 0.58
CA ILE A 101 0.38 9.93 1.16
C ILE A 101 -0.92 10.71 0.88
N GLY A 102 -1.39 10.72 -0.35
CA GLY A 102 -2.62 11.42 -0.72
C GLY A 102 -3.92 10.73 -0.26
N GLN A 103 -3.80 9.64 0.47
CA GLN A 103 -4.90 8.83 0.99
C GLN A 103 -4.88 8.74 2.53
N LEU A 104 -4.07 9.57 3.19
CA LEU A 104 -4.14 9.78 4.63
C LEU A 104 -5.53 10.34 5.00
N ASP A 105 -5.90 10.25 6.28
CA ASP A 105 -7.14 10.82 6.77
C ASP A 105 -7.21 12.32 6.45
N GLU A 106 -8.36 12.82 6.04
CA GLU A 106 -8.56 14.24 5.70
C GLU A 106 -8.26 15.19 6.87
N ASN A 107 -8.40 14.69 8.09
CA ASN A 107 -8.09 15.38 9.34
C ASN A 107 -6.68 15.09 9.87
N PHE A 108 -5.81 14.48 9.04
CA PHE A 108 -4.43 14.22 9.41
C PHE A 108 -3.68 15.54 9.65
N ARG A 109 -2.91 15.59 10.74
CA ARG A 109 -2.09 16.75 11.13
C ARG A 109 -0.68 16.30 11.50
N TYR A 110 0.27 17.21 11.38
CA TYR A 110 1.62 16.96 11.87
C TYR A 110 1.60 16.47 13.32
N GLY A 111 2.33 15.39 13.58
CA GLY A 111 2.39 14.74 14.89
C GLY A 111 1.33 13.68 15.15
N ASP A 112 0.37 13.46 14.23
CA ASP A 112 -0.47 12.28 14.27
C ASP A 112 0.38 11.02 14.03
N LEU A 113 0.02 9.92 14.67
CA LEU A 113 0.70 8.63 14.49
C LEU A 113 0.52 8.14 13.05
N ILE A 114 1.61 7.75 12.40
CA ILE A 114 1.60 7.04 11.12
C ILE A 114 1.98 5.57 11.35
N VAL A 115 1.18 4.65 10.83
CA VAL A 115 1.54 3.24 10.71
C VAL A 115 2.34 3.05 9.42
N LEU A 116 3.53 2.44 9.51
CA LEU A 116 4.32 2.05 8.34
C LEU A 116 4.23 0.55 8.11
N VAL A 117 3.91 0.19 6.86
CA VAL A 117 3.85 -1.19 6.37
C VAL A 117 4.79 -1.38 5.19
N GLU A 118 5.05 -2.64 4.79
CA GLU A 118 5.96 -2.92 3.69
C GLU A 118 5.31 -2.74 2.32
N GLY A 119 4.22 -3.44 2.04
CA GLY A 119 3.58 -3.52 0.74
C GLY A 119 2.43 -2.52 0.53
N ALA A 120 2.09 -2.27 -0.73
CA ALA A 120 0.95 -1.42 -1.07
C ALA A 120 -0.38 -2.06 -0.67
N ILE A 121 -0.54 -3.39 -0.83
CA ILE A 121 -1.74 -4.09 -0.39
C ILE A 121 -1.89 -4.01 1.14
N ASP A 122 -0.78 -4.12 1.88
CA ASP A 122 -0.79 -4.04 3.34
C ASP A 122 -1.24 -2.66 3.80
N ARG A 123 -0.79 -1.61 3.12
CA ARG A 123 -1.26 -0.24 3.35
C ARG A 123 -2.77 -0.11 3.15
N ASP A 124 -3.30 -0.66 2.06
CA ASP A 124 -4.71 -0.53 1.76
C ASP A 124 -5.58 -1.36 2.72
N VAL A 125 -5.12 -2.55 3.09
CA VAL A 125 -5.75 -3.37 4.16
C VAL A 125 -5.70 -2.67 5.52
N CYS A 126 -4.56 -2.08 5.88
CA CYS A 126 -4.42 -1.29 7.10
C CYS A 126 -5.42 -0.11 7.11
N SER A 127 -5.53 0.59 5.98
CA SER A 127 -6.42 1.75 5.87
C SER A 127 -7.91 1.40 5.93
N LEU A 128 -8.27 0.19 5.57
CA LEU A 128 -9.65 -0.30 5.65
C LEU A 128 -10.03 -0.77 7.05
N PHE A 129 -9.12 -1.44 7.73
CA PHE A 129 -9.49 -2.18 8.94
C PHE A 129 -8.87 -1.62 10.22
N ILE A 130 -7.80 -0.84 10.15
CA ILE A 130 -7.04 -0.41 11.32
C ILE A 130 -7.02 1.11 11.44
N THR A 131 -6.31 1.80 10.54
CA THR A 131 -6.20 3.26 10.52
C THR A 131 -5.94 3.79 9.12
N LYS A 132 -6.58 4.90 8.74
CA LYS A 132 -6.27 5.60 7.48
C LYS A 132 -4.87 6.22 7.46
N ASN A 133 -4.31 6.51 8.65
CA ASN A 133 -2.97 7.08 8.78
C ASN A 133 -1.90 5.99 8.61
N CYS A 134 -1.89 5.37 7.44
CA CYS A 134 -0.98 4.30 7.07
C CYS A 134 -0.28 4.62 5.75
N LEU A 135 1.03 4.35 5.70
CA LEU A 135 1.87 4.50 4.51
C LEU A 135 2.68 3.24 4.27
N SER A 136 2.92 2.92 2.99
CA SER A 136 3.84 1.83 2.63
C SER A 136 5.18 2.38 2.16
N VAL A 137 6.26 1.72 2.60
CA VAL A 137 7.63 2.03 2.19
C VAL A 137 8.01 1.37 0.87
N LEU A 138 7.25 0.39 0.39
CA LEU A 138 7.47 -0.39 -0.85
C LEU A 138 8.86 -1.09 -0.90
N THR A 139 9.49 -1.22 0.24
CA THR A 139 10.82 -1.83 0.45
C THR A 139 10.84 -2.42 1.86
N SER A 140 11.81 -3.28 2.17
CA SER A 140 11.96 -3.83 3.53
C SER A 140 12.41 -2.79 4.58
N THR A 141 12.93 -1.65 4.16
CA THR A 141 13.43 -0.61 5.09
C THR A 141 13.25 0.79 4.53
N VAL A 142 13.04 1.75 5.39
CA VAL A 142 12.94 3.19 5.05
C VAL A 142 14.22 3.69 4.36
N THR A 143 14.05 4.41 3.25
CA THR A 143 15.13 5.11 2.55
C THR A 143 15.35 6.52 3.10
N LYS A 144 16.48 7.16 2.75
CA LYS A 144 16.77 8.54 3.17
C LYS A 144 15.69 9.55 2.73
N ASN A 145 15.21 9.42 1.48
CA ASN A 145 14.18 10.32 0.96
C ASN A 145 12.82 10.10 1.67
N GLN A 146 12.45 8.84 1.91
CA GLN A 146 11.23 8.53 2.67
C GLN A 146 11.31 9.08 4.10
N LEU A 147 12.49 8.99 4.73
CA LEU A 147 12.72 9.53 6.06
C LEU A 147 12.50 11.05 6.11
N GLN A 148 13.01 11.80 5.12
CA GLN A 148 12.79 13.24 5.01
C GLN A 148 11.29 13.58 4.85
N VAL A 149 10.56 12.79 4.06
CA VAL A 149 9.10 12.96 3.92
C VAL A 149 8.40 12.69 5.25
N LEU A 150 8.76 11.61 5.96
CA LEU A 150 8.17 11.28 7.26
C LEU A 150 8.43 12.38 8.30
N GLN A 151 9.62 12.95 8.37
CA GLN A 151 9.94 14.07 9.27
C GLN A 151 9.05 15.29 9.06
N ASN A 152 8.60 15.52 7.81
CA ASN A 152 7.67 16.61 7.50
C ASN A 152 6.19 16.26 7.80
N LEU A 153 5.87 14.99 7.93
CA LEU A 153 4.50 14.52 8.20
C LEU A 153 4.26 14.29 9.68
N THR A 154 5.21 13.67 10.38
CA THR A 154 4.99 13.26 11.77
C THR A 154 6.28 13.13 12.56
N ASN A 155 6.14 13.15 13.89
CA ASN A 155 7.19 12.78 14.84
C ASN A 155 6.92 11.43 15.53
N LYS A 156 5.89 10.67 15.10
CA LYS A 156 5.49 9.39 15.70
C LYS A 156 5.18 8.35 14.63
N VAL A 157 5.83 7.23 14.68
CA VAL A 157 5.65 6.11 13.74
C VAL A 157 5.46 4.80 14.50
N LEU A 158 4.51 3.99 14.07
CA LEU A 158 4.32 2.60 14.51
C LEU A 158 4.65 1.66 13.35
N LEU A 159 5.59 0.75 13.54
CA LEU A 159 6.00 -0.22 12.52
C LEU A 159 5.12 -1.46 12.56
N LEU A 160 4.59 -1.82 11.40
CA LEU A 160 3.85 -3.05 11.13
C LEU A 160 4.36 -3.65 9.80
N LEU A 161 5.66 -3.96 9.76
CA LEU A 161 6.30 -4.62 8.63
C LEU A 161 6.00 -6.13 8.66
N ASP A 162 6.36 -6.86 7.61
CA ASP A 162 6.10 -8.29 7.47
C ASP A 162 6.63 -9.10 8.66
N ASN A 163 5.95 -10.18 9.01
CA ASN A 163 6.33 -11.08 10.11
C ASN A 163 7.16 -12.26 9.60
N ASP A 164 8.23 -11.94 8.88
CA ASP A 164 9.26 -12.90 8.45
C ASP A 164 10.65 -12.36 8.74
N GLU A 165 11.70 -13.14 8.46
CA GLU A 165 13.08 -12.76 8.73
C GLU A 165 13.49 -11.44 8.05
N ALA A 166 13.07 -11.25 6.79
CA ALA A 166 13.36 -10.01 6.04
C ALA A 166 12.66 -8.80 6.67
N GLY A 167 11.38 -8.95 7.05
CA GLY A 167 10.59 -7.92 7.72
C GLY A 167 11.15 -7.57 9.11
N HIS A 168 11.60 -8.53 9.90
CA HIS A 168 12.24 -8.28 11.20
C HIS A 168 13.56 -7.53 11.06
N ASN A 169 14.40 -7.89 10.09
CA ASN A 169 15.63 -7.19 9.78
C ASN A 169 15.33 -5.76 9.27
N GLY A 170 14.33 -5.61 8.43
CA GLY A 170 13.84 -4.33 7.92
C GLY A 170 13.31 -3.44 9.04
N GLU A 171 12.54 -4.01 9.96
CA GLU A 171 11.98 -3.31 11.12
C GLU A 171 13.10 -2.77 12.02
N THR A 172 14.09 -3.58 12.38
CA THR A 172 15.24 -3.17 13.20
C THR A 172 15.99 -2.01 12.54
N ASN A 173 16.26 -2.10 11.24
CA ASN A 173 16.95 -1.06 10.49
C ASN A 173 16.11 0.23 10.38
N THR A 174 14.82 0.10 10.12
CA THR A 174 13.89 1.23 10.02
C THR A 174 13.75 1.92 11.38
N TYR A 175 13.57 1.17 12.46
CA TYR A 175 13.49 1.68 13.83
C TYR A 175 14.71 2.54 14.17
N ARG A 176 15.92 2.02 13.89
CA ARG A 176 17.17 2.76 14.16
C ARG A 176 17.23 4.07 13.38
N LYS A 177 16.90 4.05 12.08
CA LYS A 177 16.92 5.25 11.23
C LYS A 177 15.91 6.30 11.69
N LEU A 178 14.68 5.89 12.04
CA LEU A 178 13.65 6.79 12.55
C LEU A 178 14.08 7.45 13.86
N LYS A 179 14.62 6.68 14.81
CA LYS A 179 15.14 7.23 16.06
C LYS A 179 16.29 8.22 15.85
N GLN A 180 17.23 7.91 14.96
CA GLN A 180 18.31 8.83 14.59
C GLN A 180 17.81 10.13 13.97
N ALA A 181 16.68 10.08 13.30
CA ALA A 181 16.02 11.24 12.70
C ALA A 181 15.12 12.04 13.67
N GLY A 182 15.07 11.66 14.96
CA GLY A 182 14.24 12.33 15.96
C GLY A 182 12.76 11.92 15.93
N ILE A 183 12.41 10.86 15.21
CA ILE A 183 11.03 10.35 15.16
C ILE A 183 10.86 9.30 16.27
N THR A 184 9.85 9.46 17.12
CA THR A 184 9.44 8.45 18.09
C THR A 184 8.91 7.24 17.35
N CYS A 185 9.51 6.08 17.57
CA CYS A 185 9.20 4.87 16.85
C CYS A 185 8.73 3.77 17.80
N TYR A 186 7.61 3.16 17.47
CA TYR A 186 7.01 2.03 18.15
C TYR A 186 6.99 0.82 17.23
N THR A 187 6.92 -0.37 17.79
CA THR A 187 6.71 -1.63 17.08
C THR A 187 5.42 -2.27 17.56
N ILE A 188 4.72 -2.94 16.65
CA ILE A 188 3.48 -3.66 16.96
C ILE A 188 3.80 -5.09 17.38
N ASN A 189 3.06 -5.61 18.36
CA ASN A 189 3.11 -7.03 18.67
C ASN A 189 2.30 -7.79 17.61
N LYS A 190 3.02 -8.46 16.70
CA LYS A 190 2.45 -9.12 15.52
C LYS A 190 1.80 -10.44 15.88
N SER A 191 0.79 -10.82 15.12
CA SER A 191 0.15 -12.13 15.23
C SER A 191 0.97 -13.19 14.49
N ASP A 192 1.21 -14.34 15.11
CA ASP A 192 1.88 -15.47 14.48
C ASP A 192 1.00 -16.19 13.42
N ILE A 193 -0.27 -15.80 13.32
CA ILE A 193 -1.24 -16.41 12.39
C ILE A 193 -1.06 -15.91 10.97
N ILE A 194 -0.55 -14.70 10.80
CA ILE A 194 -0.38 -14.03 9.50
C ILE A 194 1.06 -13.55 9.33
N LYS A 195 1.56 -13.63 8.11
CA LYS A 195 2.85 -13.05 7.74
C LYS A 195 2.73 -11.55 7.48
N ASP A 196 1.71 -11.14 6.73
CA ASP A 196 1.47 -9.78 6.27
C ASP A 196 -0.04 -9.41 6.35
N LEU A 197 -0.38 -8.18 6.07
CA LEU A 197 -1.79 -7.76 6.05
C LEU A 197 -2.54 -8.30 4.81
N GLY A 198 -1.84 -8.71 3.76
CA GLY A 198 -2.44 -9.46 2.66
C GLY A 198 -2.99 -10.81 3.12
N ASP A 199 -2.34 -11.49 4.07
CA ASP A 199 -2.87 -12.71 4.70
C ASP A 199 -4.10 -12.41 5.56
N LEU A 200 -4.11 -11.28 6.27
CA LEU A 200 -5.30 -10.82 7.01
C LEU A 200 -6.50 -10.63 6.07
N LEU A 201 -6.28 -10.08 4.88
CA LEU A 201 -7.32 -9.93 3.88
C LEU A 201 -7.85 -11.29 3.41
N GLU A 202 -6.99 -12.30 3.23
CA GLU A 202 -7.42 -13.65 2.87
C GLU A 202 -8.26 -14.31 4.00
N LEU A 203 -7.92 -14.07 5.25
CA LEU A 203 -8.77 -14.52 6.37
C LEU A 203 -10.14 -13.83 6.34
N LYS A 204 -10.18 -12.53 6.07
CA LYS A 204 -11.44 -11.78 5.92
C LYS A 204 -12.30 -12.32 4.77
N ARG A 205 -11.68 -12.58 3.63
CA ARG A 205 -12.34 -13.13 2.45
C ARG A 205 -12.98 -14.50 2.72
N LYS A 206 -12.33 -15.31 3.56
CA LYS A 206 -12.84 -16.62 3.99
C LYS A 206 -13.82 -16.56 5.19
N ASN A 207 -14.18 -15.37 5.66
CA ASN A 207 -14.97 -15.14 6.87
C ASN A 207 -14.40 -15.82 8.12
N ASP A 208 -13.07 -15.92 8.22
CA ASP A 208 -12.38 -16.49 9.37
C ASP A 208 -12.48 -15.54 10.58
N VAL A 209 -13.00 -16.05 11.69
CA VAL A 209 -13.19 -15.25 12.93
C VAL A 209 -11.89 -14.69 13.48
N ARG A 210 -10.74 -15.34 13.21
CA ARG A 210 -9.42 -14.90 13.63
C ARG A 210 -9.04 -13.55 13.04
N ALA A 211 -9.55 -13.22 11.84
CA ALA A 211 -9.32 -11.92 11.23
C ALA A 211 -9.79 -10.77 12.11
N ASN A 212 -10.97 -10.89 12.71
CA ASN A 212 -11.52 -9.85 13.57
C ASN A 212 -10.71 -9.70 14.88
N LEU A 213 -10.22 -10.81 15.45
CA LEU A 213 -9.35 -10.76 16.63
C LEU A 213 -8.03 -10.05 16.36
N ILE A 214 -7.41 -10.33 15.21
CA ILE A 214 -6.16 -9.66 14.78
C ILE A 214 -6.40 -8.17 14.56
N ILE A 215 -7.49 -7.80 13.88
CA ILE A 215 -7.86 -6.39 13.65
C ILE A 215 -8.05 -5.67 14.99
N GLN A 216 -8.80 -6.25 15.93
CA GLN A 216 -9.01 -5.65 17.24
C GLN A 216 -7.70 -5.46 18.02
N ASN A 217 -6.80 -6.45 17.97
CA ASN A 217 -5.48 -6.36 18.61
C ASN A 217 -4.66 -5.20 18.00
N TYR A 218 -4.56 -5.13 16.66
CA TYR A 218 -3.79 -4.07 16.01
C TYR A 218 -4.39 -2.69 16.24
N ARG A 219 -5.73 -2.57 16.21
CA ARG A 219 -6.43 -1.32 16.57
C ARG A 219 -6.12 -0.87 17.99
N ALA A 220 -6.14 -1.79 18.96
CA ALA A 220 -5.80 -1.47 20.35
C ALA A 220 -4.36 -0.95 20.47
N GLN A 221 -3.40 -1.56 19.79
CA GLN A 221 -2.01 -1.10 19.79
C GLN A 221 -1.85 0.27 19.12
N VAL A 222 -2.53 0.52 18.00
CA VAL A 222 -2.57 1.86 17.37
C VAL A 222 -3.12 2.91 18.33
N GLN A 223 -4.20 2.59 19.04
CA GLN A 223 -4.85 3.50 19.99
C GLN A 223 -3.98 3.80 21.21
N ILE A 224 -3.30 2.80 21.77
CA ILE A 224 -2.37 2.97 22.90
C ILE A 224 -1.26 3.98 22.56
N HIS A 225 -0.82 4.03 21.31
CA HIS A 225 0.20 4.98 20.84
C HIS A 225 -0.39 6.30 20.31
N GLY A 226 -1.68 6.55 20.54
CA GLY A 226 -2.36 7.80 20.16
C GLY A 226 -2.75 7.89 18.69
N GLY A 227 -2.89 6.75 18.01
CA GLY A 227 -3.37 6.72 16.62
C GLY A 227 -4.89 6.79 16.53
N LYS A 228 -5.36 7.31 15.40
CA LYS A 228 -6.80 7.38 15.04
C LYS A 228 -7.22 6.08 14.35
N LEU A 229 -8.35 5.52 14.74
CA LEU A 229 -8.91 4.30 14.16
C LEU A 229 -9.89 4.62 13.02
N VAL A 230 -10.07 3.68 12.08
CA VAL A 230 -11.23 3.67 11.18
C VAL A 230 -12.44 3.08 11.90
N TRP A 231 -13.62 3.64 11.63
CA TRP A 231 -14.91 3.21 12.18
C TRP A 231 -15.76 2.55 11.12
#